data_8c64bb88f7f6e3b310dae2a76c2f85d5
#
_entry.id   8c64bb88f7f6e3b310dae2a76c2f85d5
#
_cell.length_a   1.000
_cell.length_b   1.000
_cell.length_c   1.000
_cell.angle_alpha   90.00
_cell.angle_beta   90.00
_cell.angle_gamma   90.00
#
_symmetry.space_group_name_H-M   'P 1'
#
loop_
_entity.id
_entity.type
_entity.pdbx_description
1 polymer ?
#
loop_
_entity_poly.entity_id
_entity_poly.type
_entity_poly.pdbx_seq_one_letter_code
_entity_poly.pdbx_strand_id
1 'polypeptide(L)'
;MQARLLLLVLCCASAAHTARILAVLPTNTKSHYAMYGRIIDALVSRQHHLTVISHFPRRDPPINLEEISLAGTIPEIANNLTRQQSTFKPDFVRNLEQIIKECLQACEVVSRMPSVRALLNSTAHFDLIIVEVFGSECFLPLGRRFNAPVVGLLSSVVLPWVNDQIANPEAPSYIPSYVTSYGQRMNLWDRFLNTFAIIWAKAIYRYKSQVPSQVIADMLFGPGDNLELLAQNYSLILANSHFSINEVRPLVPALVEVGGLHLNDAIKMPKDLRRILDNANEGVVYWSFGSMSRIETIPHEKLVQIFAAMSELPQLFLVKMNRAMLSNNLTVPENVYAMDWIPQYKTLCHPNVKIFISHGGLLGTQEAVACGVPMLVVPLYADQALNARAMYDRGLSLTLTLPDITKDSIKNALHNLLSNYR
;
A
#
# COMPACT_ATOMS: atom_id res chain seq x y z
N MET A 1 41.86 -36.29 16.65
CA MET A 1 40.70 -35.48 17.13
C MET A 1 40.55 -34.17 16.39
N GLN A 2 41.61 -33.42 16.11
CA GLN A 2 41.54 -32.12 15.39
C GLN A 2 41.03 -32.18 13.93
N ALA A 3 41.36 -33.24 13.16
CA ALA A 3 40.90 -33.40 11.78
C ALA A 3 39.39 -33.68 11.68
N ARG A 4 38.78 -34.35 12.66
CA ARG A 4 37.32 -34.59 12.71
C ARG A 4 36.54 -33.32 13.10
N LEU A 5 37.15 -32.45 13.89
CA LEU A 5 36.57 -31.13 14.23
C LEU A 5 36.56 -30.19 13.04
N LEU A 6 37.61 -30.21 12.22
CA LEU A 6 37.69 -29.43 10.99
C LEU A 6 36.65 -29.89 9.94
N LEU A 7 36.42 -31.19 9.80
CA LEU A 7 35.38 -31.72 8.90
C LEU A 7 33.96 -31.35 9.35
N LEU A 8 33.69 -31.35 10.68
CA LEU A 8 32.41 -30.93 11.24
C LEU A 8 32.15 -29.42 11.04
N VAL A 9 33.18 -28.56 11.15
CA VAL A 9 33.07 -27.14 10.91
C VAL A 9 32.86 -26.85 9.41
N LEU A 10 33.46 -27.61 8.51
CA LEU A 10 33.23 -27.51 7.07
C LEU A 10 31.84 -28.04 6.63
N CYS A 11 31.26 -29.03 7.33
CA CYS A 11 29.90 -29.49 7.07
C CYS A 11 28.81 -28.54 7.63
N CYS A 12 29.15 -27.71 8.63
CA CYS A 12 28.24 -26.68 9.17
C CYS A 12 28.32 -25.34 8.45
N ALA A 13 29.26 -25.16 7.52
CA ALA A 13 29.14 -24.12 6.51
C ALA A 13 28.01 -24.53 5.55
N SER A 14 26.74 -24.34 5.98
CA SER A 14 25.61 -24.35 5.07
C SER A 14 25.98 -23.37 3.94
N ALA A 15 26.36 -23.93 2.78
CA ALA A 15 26.55 -23.14 1.59
C ALA A 15 25.26 -22.32 1.44
N ALA A 16 25.33 -21.04 1.63
CA ALA A 16 24.23 -20.14 1.36
C ALA A 16 23.93 -20.30 -0.13
N HIS A 17 22.98 -21.17 -0.47
CA HIS A 17 22.58 -21.37 -1.84
C HIS A 17 21.97 -20.07 -2.34
N THR A 18 22.68 -19.40 -3.22
CA THR A 18 22.18 -18.20 -3.90
C THR A 18 21.09 -18.63 -4.86
N ALA A 19 19.86 -18.15 -4.65
CA ALA A 19 18.75 -18.41 -5.56
C ALA A 19 18.66 -17.33 -6.64
N ARG A 20 18.18 -17.70 -7.80
CA ARG A 20 17.81 -16.79 -8.88
C ARG A 20 16.30 -16.53 -8.80
N ILE A 21 15.91 -15.30 -8.61
CA ILE A 21 14.52 -14.90 -8.30
C ILE A 21 14.04 -13.91 -9.35
N LEU A 22 12.88 -14.17 -9.95
CA LEU A 22 12.18 -13.22 -10.82
C LEU A 22 11.04 -12.57 -10.03
N ALA A 23 11.03 -11.24 -9.93
CA ALA A 23 9.94 -10.48 -9.34
C ALA A 23 9.22 -9.62 -10.39
N VAL A 24 7.90 -9.77 -10.51
CA VAL A 24 7.05 -9.02 -11.44
C VAL A 24 6.07 -8.17 -10.65
N LEU A 25 6.31 -6.85 -10.64
CA LEU A 25 5.60 -5.84 -9.85
C LEU A 25 5.07 -4.77 -10.79
N PRO A 26 3.99 -5.06 -11.53
CA PRO A 26 3.59 -4.31 -12.71
C PRO A 26 2.84 -3.01 -12.39
N THR A 27 2.36 -2.81 -11.15
CA THR A 27 1.58 -1.60 -10.81
C THR A 27 2.46 -0.37 -10.61
N ASN A 28 2.04 0.77 -11.18
CA ASN A 28 2.74 2.05 -10.98
C ASN A 28 2.29 2.75 -9.69
N THR A 29 2.38 2.01 -8.57
CA THR A 29 1.94 2.49 -7.25
C THR A 29 3.12 2.52 -6.28
N LYS A 30 3.59 3.73 -5.97
CA LYS A 30 4.77 3.95 -5.11
C LYS A 30 4.63 3.33 -3.70
N SER A 31 3.42 3.34 -3.14
CA SER A 31 3.15 2.73 -1.83
C SER A 31 3.29 1.21 -1.85
N HIS A 32 2.82 0.53 -2.89
CA HIS A 32 3.02 -0.91 -3.04
C HIS A 32 4.51 -1.25 -3.12
N TYR A 33 5.22 -0.54 -3.99
CA TYR A 33 6.66 -0.76 -4.15
C TYR A 33 7.46 -0.45 -2.88
N ALA A 34 7.01 0.47 -2.03
CA ALA A 34 7.67 0.76 -0.76
C ALA A 34 7.75 -0.48 0.16
N MET A 35 6.74 -1.34 0.16
CA MET A 35 6.76 -2.63 0.84
C MET A 35 7.57 -3.66 0.06
N TYR A 36 7.29 -3.84 -1.24
CA TYR A 36 7.93 -4.86 -2.07
C TYR A 36 9.44 -4.65 -2.18
N GLY A 37 9.86 -3.39 -2.32
CA GLY A 37 11.27 -3.02 -2.36
C GLY A 37 12.07 -3.47 -1.13
N ARG A 38 11.43 -3.54 0.05
CA ARG A 38 12.07 -4.05 1.27
C ARG A 38 12.33 -5.55 1.20
N ILE A 39 11.42 -6.31 0.60
CA ILE A 39 11.61 -7.75 0.36
C ILE A 39 12.77 -7.95 -0.64
N ILE A 40 12.77 -7.18 -1.72
CA ILE A 40 13.86 -7.19 -2.70
C ILE A 40 15.19 -6.85 -2.04
N ASP A 41 15.27 -5.77 -1.23
CA ASP A 41 16.47 -5.39 -0.48
C ASP A 41 16.97 -6.52 0.43
N ALA A 42 16.06 -7.18 1.14
CA ALA A 42 16.39 -8.27 2.04
C ALA A 42 16.94 -9.51 1.30
N LEU A 43 16.40 -9.82 0.13
CA LEU A 43 16.86 -10.93 -0.72
C LEU A 43 18.21 -10.61 -1.35
N VAL A 44 18.40 -9.40 -1.88
CA VAL A 44 19.67 -8.92 -2.44
C VAL A 44 20.77 -8.92 -1.38
N SER A 45 20.47 -8.46 -0.16
CA SER A 45 21.45 -8.46 0.95
C SER A 45 21.88 -9.86 1.40
N ARG A 46 21.03 -10.87 1.14
CA ARG A 46 21.33 -12.29 1.35
C ARG A 46 22.04 -12.93 0.16
N GLN A 47 22.53 -12.13 -0.79
CA GLN A 47 23.27 -12.57 -1.97
C GLN A 47 22.47 -13.39 -2.98
N HIS A 48 21.12 -13.35 -2.95
CA HIS A 48 20.31 -13.89 -4.03
C HIS A 48 20.46 -13.02 -5.29
N HIS A 49 20.32 -13.63 -6.47
CA HIS A 49 20.31 -12.94 -7.75
C HIS A 49 18.85 -12.64 -8.14
N LEU A 50 18.52 -11.37 -8.28
CA LEU A 50 17.17 -10.93 -8.60
C LEU A 50 17.10 -10.31 -9.99
N THR A 51 16.06 -10.68 -10.74
CA THR A 51 15.57 -9.92 -11.91
C THR A 51 14.24 -9.30 -11.52
N VAL A 52 14.12 -7.97 -11.53
CA VAL A 52 12.93 -7.24 -11.07
C VAL A 52 12.32 -6.43 -12.20
N ILE A 53 11.04 -6.66 -12.48
CA ILE A 53 10.25 -5.88 -13.44
C ILE A 53 9.39 -4.91 -12.64
N SER A 54 9.66 -3.59 -12.70
CA SER A 54 8.91 -2.58 -11.95
C SER A 54 9.01 -1.18 -12.54
N HIS A 55 8.14 -0.28 -12.09
CA HIS A 55 8.17 1.14 -12.43
C HIS A 55 9.23 1.96 -11.66
N PHE A 56 9.91 1.36 -10.68
CA PHE A 56 10.76 2.05 -9.71
C PHE A 56 12.20 1.53 -9.74
N PRO A 57 12.92 1.61 -10.89
CA PRO A 57 14.30 1.15 -10.99
C PRO A 57 15.21 2.00 -10.12
N ARG A 58 16.26 1.41 -9.59
CA ARG A 58 17.30 2.08 -8.81
C ARG A 58 18.29 2.79 -9.74
N ARG A 59 18.88 3.87 -9.27
CA ARG A 59 19.95 4.55 -10.02
C ARG A 59 21.22 3.71 -10.12
N ASP A 60 21.61 3.09 -8.99
CA ASP A 60 22.81 2.27 -8.85
C ASP A 60 22.42 0.91 -8.26
N PRO A 61 21.94 -0.04 -9.07
CA PRO A 61 21.56 -1.37 -8.59
C PRO A 61 22.82 -2.17 -8.19
N PRO A 62 22.76 -2.97 -7.11
CA PRO A 62 23.81 -3.92 -6.77
C PRO A 62 24.05 -4.93 -7.90
N ILE A 63 25.25 -5.52 -7.97
CA ILE A 63 25.66 -6.45 -9.04
C ILE A 63 24.75 -7.68 -9.17
N ASN A 64 24.10 -8.08 -8.09
CA ASN A 64 23.16 -9.22 -8.03
C ASN A 64 21.70 -8.80 -8.23
N LEU A 65 21.44 -7.59 -8.73
CA LEU A 65 20.10 -7.09 -9.05
C LEU A 65 20.08 -6.59 -10.50
N GLU A 66 19.30 -7.27 -11.33
CA GLU A 66 18.95 -6.83 -12.68
C GLU A 66 17.56 -6.20 -12.66
N GLU A 67 17.38 -5.02 -13.27
CA GLU A 67 16.11 -4.32 -13.29
C GLU A 67 15.62 -4.08 -14.72
N ILE A 68 14.41 -4.59 -15.02
CA ILE A 68 13.67 -4.30 -16.24
C ILE A 68 12.70 -3.18 -15.92
N SER A 69 13.06 -1.98 -16.35
CA SER A 69 12.32 -0.76 -16.02
C SER A 69 11.03 -0.63 -16.82
N LEU A 70 9.94 -0.39 -16.10
CA LEU A 70 8.62 0.02 -16.64
C LEU A 70 8.40 1.53 -16.54
N ALA A 71 9.38 2.30 -16.03
CA ALA A 71 9.24 3.73 -15.81
C ALA A 71 8.84 4.47 -17.11
N GLY A 72 7.85 5.35 -16.99
CA GLY A 72 7.32 6.12 -18.13
C GLY A 72 6.34 5.39 -19.06
N THR A 73 6.12 4.08 -18.89
CA THR A 73 5.19 3.31 -19.75
C THR A 73 3.72 3.50 -19.36
N ILE A 74 3.47 3.76 -18.09
CA ILE A 74 2.13 4.08 -17.54
C ILE A 74 2.26 5.37 -16.74
N PRO A 75 1.34 6.34 -16.88
CA PRO A 75 1.34 7.54 -16.04
C PRO A 75 1.28 7.20 -14.55
N GLU A 76 1.93 8.03 -13.72
CA GLU A 76 1.73 7.94 -12.27
C GLU A 76 0.26 8.20 -11.92
N ILE A 77 -0.28 7.38 -11.06
CA ILE A 77 -1.64 7.55 -10.56
C ILE A 77 -1.63 8.68 -9.54
N ALA A 78 -2.16 9.84 -9.94
CA ALA A 78 -2.34 10.99 -9.08
C ALA A 78 -3.83 11.35 -9.01
N ASN A 79 -4.45 11.12 -7.87
CA ASN A 79 -5.86 11.43 -7.66
C ASN A 79 -6.09 12.92 -7.52
N ASN A 80 -6.94 13.46 -8.40
CA ASN A 80 -7.42 14.82 -8.33
C ASN A 80 -8.72 14.88 -7.52
N LEU A 81 -8.65 15.42 -6.31
CA LEU A 81 -9.75 15.45 -5.35
C LEU A 81 -10.91 16.35 -5.79
N THR A 82 -10.65 17.37 -6.64
CA THR A 82 -11.71 18.22 -7.20
C THR A 82 -12.66 17.43 -8.10
N ARG A 83 -12.14 16.46 -8.87
CA ARG A 83 -12.94 15.61 -9.76
C ARG A 83 -13.69 14.50 -9.01
N GLN A 84 -13.25 14.16 -7.79
CA GLN A 84 -13.88 13.15 -6.94
C GLN A 84 -15.06 13.67 -6.14
N GLN A 85 -15.34 14.97 -6.13
CA GLN A 85 -16.42 15.60 -5.34
C GLN A 85 -17.81 15.02 -5.54
N SER A 86 -18.13 14.52 -6.73
CA SER A 86 -19.44 13.91 -7.01
C SER A 86 -19.64 12.52 -6.39
N THR A 87 -18.61 11.96 -5.73
CA THR A 87 -18.57 10.54 -5.34
C THR A 87 -18.09 10.30 -3.90
N PHE A 88 -18.17 11.30 -3.03
CA PHE A 88 -17.70 11.21 -1.63
C PHE A 88 -18.48 10.26 -0.68
N LYS A 89 -19.48 9.56 -1.18
CA LYS A 89 -19.85 8.28 -0.57
C LYS A 89 -18.87 7.25 -1.11
N PRO A 90 -18.25 6.42 -0.27
CA PRO A 90 -17.34 5.38 -0.76
C PRO A 90 -18.13 4.45 -1.69
N ASP A 91 -18.08 4.76 -2.98
CA ASP A 91 -18.61 3.92 -4.02
C ASP A 91 -17.62 2.78 -4.22
N PHE A 92 -17.75 1.76 -3.38
CA PHE A 92 -16.88 0.59 -3.41
C PHE A 92 -16.89 -0.10 -4.78
N VAL A 93 -18.01 -0.01 -5.50
CA VAL A 93 -18.20 -0.54 -6.85
C VAL A 93 -17.23 0.12 -7.81
N ARG A 94 -17.28 1.44 -7.88
CA ARG A 94 -16.42 2.23 -8.78
C ARG A 94 -14.95 2.12 -8.40
N ASN A 95 -14.63 2.13 -7.11
CA ASN A 95 -13.26 1.98 -6.63
C ASN A 95 -12.67 0.62 -7.04
N LEU A 96 -13.41 -0.47 -6.88
CA LEU A 96 -12.95 -1.80 -7.28
C LEU A 96 -12.75 -1.91 -8.80
N GLU A 97 -13.71 -1.42 -9.59
CA GLU A 97 -13.60 -1.42 -11.05
C GLU A 97 -12.40 -0.60 -11.54
N GLN A 98 -12.13 0.54 -10.91
CA GLN A 98 -10.96 1.36 -11.25
C GLN A 98 -9.65 0.63 -10.94
N ILE A 99 -9.53 0.00 -9.77
CA ILE A 99 -8.36 -0.80 -9.38
C ILE A 99 -8.12 -1.93 -10.40
N ILE A 100 -9.15 -2.67 -10.75
CA ILE A 100 -9.07 -3.76 -11.74
C ILE A 100 -8.61 -3.23 -13.10
N LYS A 101 -9.19 -2.13 -13.57
CA LYS A 101 -8.82 -1.51 -14.83
C LYS A 101 -7.34 -1.10 -14.88
N GLU A 102 -6.83 -0.50 -13.82
CA GLU A 102 -5.43 -0.08 -13.71
C GLU A 102 -4.48 -1.29 -13.71
N CYS A 103 -4.83 -2.36 -13.00
CA CYS A 103 -4.04 -3.59 -13.00
C CYS A 103 -4.04 -4.29 -14.37
N LEU A 104 -5.17 -4.34 -15.07
CA LEU A 104 -5.23 -4.89 -16.43
C LEU A 104 -4.42 -4.07 -17.43
N GLN A 105 -4.49 -2.74 -17.34
CA GLN A 105 -3.66 -1.87 -18.15
C GLN A 105 -2.16 -2.13 -17.92
N ALA A 106 -1.76 -2.33 -16.66
CA ALA A 106 -0.40 -2.71 -16.33
C ALA A 106 -0.02 -4.06 -16.97
N CYS A 107 -0.89 -5.08 -16.90
CA CYS A 107 -0.70 -6.34 -17.60
C CYS A 107 -0.47 -6.17 -19.09
N GLU A 108 -1.34 -5.42 -19.76
CA GLU A 108 -1.24 -5.19 -21.21
C GLU A 108 0.07 -4.50 -21.60
N VAL A 109 0.45 -3.46 -20.88
CA VAL A 109 1.69 -2.72 -21.14
C VAL A 109 2.90 -3.62 -20.96
N VAL A 110 3.00 -4.30 -19.82
CA VAL A 110 4.13 -5.16 -19.51
C VAL A 110 4.23 -6.33 -20.50
N SER A 111 3.10 -6.92 -20.90
CA SER A 111 3.08 -8.04 -21.86
C SER A 111 3.57 -7.66 -23.28
N ARG A 112 3.51 -6.38 -23.63
CA ARG A 112 3.95 -5.85 -24.94
C ARG A 112 5.41 -5.41 -24.94
N MET A 113 6.08 -5.35 -23.79
CA MET A 113 7.46 -4.86 -23.70
C MET A 113 8.45 -5.84 -24.35
N PRO A 114 9.33 -5.36 -25.26
CA PRO A 114 10.32 -6.22 -25.89
C PRO A 114 11.27 -6.91 -24.90
N SER A 115 11.67 -6.21 -23.82
CA SER A 115 12.54 -6.75 -22.77
C SER A 115 11.89 -7.89 -22.00
N VAL A 116 10.58 -7.79 -21.70
CA VAL A 116 9.81 -8.85 -21.03
C VAL A 116 9.66 -10.04 -21.97
N ARG A 117 9.32 -9.81 -23.24
CA ARG A 117 9.22 -10.89 -24.24
C ARG A 117 10.56 -11.59 -24.47
N ALA A 118 11.67 -10.84 -24.51
CA ALA A 118 13.01 -11.41 -24.60
C ALA A 118 13.32 -12.31 -23.40
N LEU A 119 13.01 -11.87 -22.19
CA LEU A 119 13.14 -12.67 -20.97
C LEU A 119 12.32 -13.97 -21.05
N LEU A 120 11.06 -13.90 -21.47
CA LEU A 120 10.19 -15.07 -21.60
C LEU A 120 10.67 -16.06 -22.63
N ASN A 121 11.32 -15.61 -23.71
CA ASN A 121 11.88 -16.45 -24.75
C ASN A 121 13.31 -16.93 -24.45
N SER A 122 13.91 -16.47 -23.37
CA SER A 122 15.27 -16.84 -22.99
C SER A 122 15.36 -18.24 -22.37
N THR A 123 16.59 -18.73 -22.22
CA THR A 123 16.90 -19.95 -21.46
C THR A 123 17.18 -19.69 -19.99
N ALA A 124 16.78 -18.51 -19.48
CA ALA A 124 16.96 -18.16 -18.08
C ALA A 124 16.27 -19.18 -17.16
N HIS A 125 16.90 -19.44 -16.03
CA HIS A 125 16.36 -20.30 -14.98
C HIS A 125 16.12 -19.44 -13.74
N PHE A 126 15.00 -19.67 -13.07
CA PHE A 126 14.65 -19.06 -11.80
C PHE A 126 14.22 -20.14 -10.80
N ASP A 127 14.67 -20.01 -9.56
CA ASP A 127 14.32 -20.90 -8.45
C ASP A 127 13.02 -20.47 -7.76
N LEU A 128 12.61 -19.21 -7.98
CA LEU A 128 11.43 -18.61 -7.36
C LEU A 128 10.86 -17.50 -8.25
N ILE A 129 9.55 -17.46 -8.37
CA ILE A 129 8.82 -16.36 -8.99
C ILE A 129 8.07 -15.58 -7.91
N ILE A 130 8.21 -14.28 -7.91
CA ILE A 130 7.46 -13.36 -7.05
C ILE A 130 6.53 -12.55 -7.95
N VAL A 131 5.23 -12.51 -7.63
CA VAL A 131 4.23 -11.72 -8.37
C VAL A 131 3.44 -10.82 -7.42
N GLU A 132 3.06 -9.66 -7.90
CA GLU A 132 2.10 -8.82 -7.20
C GLU A 132 0.70 -9.44 -7.28
N VAL A 133 0.04 -9.59 -6.12
CA VAL A 133 -1.34 -10.09 -5.99
C VAL A 133 -2.22 -8.91 -5.67
N PHE A 134 -2.97 -8.42 -6.67
CA PHE A 134 -3.88 -7.31 -6.44
C PHE A 134 -5.10 -7.39 -7.36
N GLY A 135 -5.12 -6.70 -8.49
CA GLY A 135 -6.28 -6.60 -9.38
C GLY A 135 -6.14 -7.36 -10.69
N SER A 136 -5.11 -8.22 -10.86
CA SER A 136 -4.89 -9.02 -12.07
C SER A 136 -4.03 -10.25 -11.80
N GLU A 137 -4.09 -11.25 -12.69
CA GLU A 137 -3.41 -12.55 -12.56
C GLU A 137 -2.57 -12.94 -13.80
N CYS A 138 -2.39 -12.03 -14.75
CA CYS A 138 -1.84 -12.32 -16.07
C CYS A 138 -0.41 -12.89 -16.06
N PHE A 139 0.36 -12.78 -14.95
CA PHE A 139 1.73 -13.27 -14.84
C PHE A 139 1.87 -14.59 -14.06
N LEU A 140 0.77 -15.21 -13.62
CA LEU A 140 0.80 -16.51 -12.95
C LEU A 140 1.45 -17.64 -13.79
N PRO A 141 1.28 -17.67 -15.13
CA PRO A 141 1.93 -18.72 -15.95
C PRO A 141 3.46 -18.69 -15.91
N LEU A 142 4.09 -17.65 -15.35
CA LEU A 142 5.55 -17.60 -15.12
C LEU A 142 6.05 -18.77 -14.28
N GLY A 143 5.28 -19.21 -13.27
CA GLY A 143 5.62 -20.37 -12.45
C GLY A 143 5.81 -21.63 -13.30
N ARG A 144 4.88 -21.87 -14.24
CA ARG A 144 4.99 -22.99 -15.19
C ARG A 144 6.08 -22.76 -16.24
N ARG A 145 6.16 -21.54 -16.78
CA ARG A 145 7.17 -21.20 -17.81
C ARG A 145 8.60 -21.46 -17.34
N PHE A 146 8.90 -21.18 -16.08
CA PHE A 146 10.23 -21.34 -15.50
C PHE A 146 10.34 -22.56 -14.55
N ASN A 147 9.27 -23.36 -14.43
CA ASN A 147 9.20 -24.51 -13.52
C ASN A 147 9.63 -24.15 -12.08
N ALA A 148 9.09 -23.05 -11.55
CA ALA A 148 9.44 -22.49 -10.25
C ALA A 148 8.20 -22.21 -9.40
N PRO A 149 8.28 -22.34 -8.07
CA PRO A 149 7.20 -21.96 -7.16
C PRO A 149 6.88 -20.47 -7.27
N VAL A 150 5.61 -20.11 -7.01
CA VAL A 150 5.12 -18.73 -7.07
C VAL A 150 4.78 -18.24 -5.68
N VAL A 151 5.35 -17.10 -5.30
CA VAL A 151 5.04 -16.34 -4.09
C VAL A 151 4.32 -15.05 -4.47
N GLY A 152 3.18 -14.82 -3.84
CA GLY A 152 2.40 -13.60 -4.02
C GLY A 152 2.78 -12.51 -3.02
N LEU A 153 2.87 -11.26 -3.48
CA LEU A 153 2.99 -10.08 -2.62
C LEU A 153 1.70 -9.26 -2.68
N LEU A 154 1.08 -9.05 -1.53
CA LEU A 154 -0.16 -8.30 -1.38
C LEU A 154 0.09 -7.06 -0.53
N SER A 155 -0.07 -5.88 -1.10
CA SER A 155 0.19 -4.59 -0.45
C SER A 155 -0.86 -4.15 0.57
N SER A 156 -1.98 -4.87 0.65
CA SER A 156 -3.13 -4.58 1.51
C SER A 156 -3.49 -5.76 2.40
N VAL A 157 -4.59 -5.62 3.14
CA VAL A 157 -5.29 -6.75 3.76
C VAL A 157 -5.77 -7.72 2.68
N VAL A 158 -6.04 -8.96 3.10
CA VAL A 158 -6.50 -10.02 2.18
C VAL A 158 -7.78 -9.59 1.46
N LEU A 159 -7.71 -9.66 0.14
CA LEU A 159 -8.81 -9.31 -0.75
C LEU A 159 -9.79 -10.49 -0.86
N PRO A 160 -11.08 -10.26 -1.11
CA PRO A 160 -12.08 -11.34 -1.12
C PRO A 160 -11.73 -12.51 -2.06
N TRP A 161 -11.25 -12.23 -3.27
CA TRP A 161 -10.88 -13.27 -4.23
C TRP A 161 -9.60 -14.02 -3.86
N VAL A 162 -8.69 -13.39 -3.09
CA VAL A 162 -7.45 -14.04 -2.64
C VAL A 162 -7.76 -15.14 -1.61
N ASN A 163 -8.80 -14.97 -0.79
CA ASN A 163 -9.22 -16.03 0.12
C ASN A 163 -9.55 -17.34 -0.63
N ASP A 164 -10.25 -17.24 -1.79
CA ASP A 164 -10.59 -18.41 -2.59
C ASP A 164 -9.35 -19.06 -3.22
N GLN A 165 -8.37 -18.25 -3.63
CA GLN A 165 -7.13 -18.72 -4.26
C GLN A 165 -6.28 -19.60 -3.35
N ILE A 166 -6.27 -19.34 -2.05
CA ILE A 166 -5.45 -20.07 -1.07
C ILE A 166 -6.28 -20.87 -0.06
N ALA A 167 -7.57 -21.04 -0.33
CA ALA A 167 -8.53 -21.68 0.56
C ALA A 167 -8.52 -21.10 1.99
N ASN A 168 -8.32 -19.78 2.14
CA ASN A 168 -8.37 -19.13 3.42
C ASN A 168 -9.83 -18.94 3.87
N PRO A 169 -10.20 -19.32 5.12
CA PRO A 169 -11.56 -19.19 5.61
C PRO A 169 -12.05 -17.74 5.58
N GLU A 170 -13.25 -17.54 5.08
CA GLU A 170 -13.93 -16.25 5.07
C GLU A 170 -15.08 -16.26 6.05
N ALA A 171 -15.14 -15.26 6.93
CA ALA A 171 -16.18 -15.14 7.93
C ALA A 171 -16.87 -13.76 7.87
N PRO A 172 -17.76 -13.55 6.88
CA PRO A 172 -18.35 -12.23 6.61
C PRO A 172 -19.23 -11.70 7.75
N SER A 173 -19.58 -12.56 8.71
CA SER A 173 -20.36 -12.19 9.87
C SER A 173 -19.61 -11.35 10.91
N TYR A 174 -18.25 -11.37 10.89
CA TYR A 174 -17.44 -10.59 11.81
C TYR A 174 -16.14 -10.05 11.18
N ILE A 175 -15.76 -10.47 9.98
CA ILE A 175 -14.63 -9.93 9.23
C ILE A 175 -15.15 -8.92 8.20
N PRO A 176 -14.84 -7.63 8.36
CA PRO A 176 -15.18 -6.63 7.35
C PRO A 176 -14.42 -6.86 6.06
N SER A 177 -15.10 -6.68 4.93
CA SER A 177 -14.49 -6.76 3.61
C SER A 177 -13.63 -5.53 3.31
N TYR A 178 -12.58 -5.74 2.51
CA TYR A 178 -11.75 -4.68 1.94
C TYR A 178 -12.57 -3.55 1.27
N VAL A 179 -13.70 -3.91 0.66
CA VAL A 179 -14.56 -2.98 -0.09
C VAL A 179 -15.62 -2.29 0.76
N THR A 180 -15.68 -2.55 2.07
CA THR A 180 -16.65 -1.94 3.00
C THR A 180 -15.95 -1.08 4.05
N SER A 181 -16.73 -0.27 4.78
CA SER A 181 -16.25 0.57 5.89
C SER A 181 -16.76 0.09 7.25
N TYR A 182 -17.13 -1.19 7.36
CA TYR A 182 -17.60 -1.75 8.62
C TYR A 182 -16.46 -2.02 9.59
N GLY A 183 -16.76 -1.97 10.90
CA GLY A 183 -15.88 -2.49 11.95
C GLY A 183 -16.23 -3.93 12.30
N GLN A 184 -15.49 -4.53 13.24
CA GLN A 184 -15.77 -5.91 13.73
C GLN A 184 -17.15 -6.06 14.39
N ARG A 185 -17.66 -4.99 14.98
CA ARG A 185 -18.99 -4.99 15.64
C ARG A 185 -20.08 -4.62 14.64
N MET A 186 -20.38 -5.55 13.74
CA MET A 186 -21.45 -5.40 12.76
C MET A 186 -22.79 -5.81 13.37
N ASN A 187 -23.85 -5.01 13.17
CA ASN A 187 -25.23 -5.41 13.39
C ASN A 187 -25.68 -6.41 12.30
N LEU A 188 -26.89 -6.96 12.40
CA LEU A 188 -27.37 -7.97 11.45
C LEU A 188 -27.41 -7.45 10.00
N TRP A 189 -27.82 -6.20 9.81
CA TRP A 189 -27.87 -5.57 8.49
C TRP A 189 -26.48 -5.31 7.90
N ASP A 190 -25.54 -4.85 8.71
CA ASP A 190 -24.14 -4.68 8.29
C ASP A 190 -23.53 -6.01 7.84
N ARG A 191 -23.78 -7.11 8.57
CA ARG A 191 -23.32 -8.47 8.21
C ARG A 191 -23.91 -8.93 6.88
N PHE A 192 -25.18 -8.66 6.65
CA PHE A 192 -25.84 -8.98 5.39
C PHE A 192 -25.19 -8.20 4.24
N LEU A 193 -25.04 -6.89 4.37
CA LEU A 193 -24.41 -6.04 3.36
C LEU A 193 -22.93 -6.37 3.13
N ASN A 194 -22.21 -6.69 4.19
CA ASN A 194 -20.81 -7.13 4.11
C ASN A 194 -20.70 -8.44 3.31
N THR A 195 -21.56 -9.41 3.59
CA THR A 195 -21.61 -10.68 2.84
C THR A 195 -21.94 -10.44 1.36
N PHE A 196 -22.93 -9.61 1.09
CA PHE A 196 -23.29 -9.24 -0.29
C PHE A 196 -22.13 -8.55 -1.01
N ALA A 197 -21.44 -7.61 -0.35
CA ALA A 197 -20.29 -6.90 -0.91
C ALA A 197 -19.12 -7.86 -1.25
N ILE A 198 -18.87 -8.86 -0.42
CA ILE A 198 -17.85 -9.90 -0.66
C ILE A 198 -18.22 -10.72 -1.91
N ILE A 199 -19.43 -11.25 -1.98
CA ILE A 199 -19.89 -12.07 -3.12
C ILE A 199 -19.82 -11.23 -4.41
N TRP A 200 -20.29 -10.00 -4.34
CA TRP A 200 -20.26 -9.08 -5.46
C TRP A 200 -18.82 -8.75 -5.91
N ALA A 201 -17.89 -8.49 -4.97
CA ALA A 201 -16.50 -8.21 -5.29
C ALA A 201 -15.83 -9.40 -5.99
N LYS A 202 -16.09 -10.65 -5.54
CA LYS A 202 -15.62 -11.86 -6.19
C LYS A 202 -16.17 -12.01 -7.60
N ALA A 203 -17.47 -11.76 -7.79
CA ALA A 203 -18.11 -11.81 -9.11
C ALA A 203 -17.49 -10.77 -10.07
N ILE A 204 -17.36 -9.51 -9.62
CA ILE A 204 -16.72 -8.46 -10.43
C ILE A 204 -15.27 -8.81 -10.76
N TYR A 205 -14.50 -9.30 -9.79
CA TYR A 205 -13.12 -9.74 -10.03
C TYR A 205 -13.06 -10.84 -11.10
N ARG A 206 -13.90 -11.87 -10.99
CA ARG A 206 -13.96 -12.96 -11.96
C ARG A 206 -14.21 -12.44 -13.38
N TYR A 207 -15.25 -11.62 -13.57
CA TYR A 207 -15.67 -11.20 -14.91
C TYR A 207 -14.86 -10.02 -15.46
N LYS A 208 -14.43 -9.08 -14.62
CA LYS A 208 -13.74 -7.86 -15.08
C LYS A 208 -12.22 -7.92 -14.94
N SER A 209 -11.67 -8.87 -14.17
CA SER A 209 -10.23 -9.06 -14.02
C SER A 209 -9.77 -10.40 -14.56
N GLN A 210 -10.25 -11.51 -13.99
CA GLN A 210 -9.70 -12.84 -14.27
C GLN A 210 -9.92 -13.26 -15.74
N VAL A 211 -11.12 -13.04 -16.30
CA VAL A 211 -11.39 -13.34 -17.70
C VAL A 211 -10.53 -12.50 -18.67
N PRO A 212 -10.42 -11.17 -18.54
CA PRO A 212 -9.47 -10.40 -19.34
C PRO A 212 -8.01 -10.76 -19.10
N SER A 213 -7.60 -11.06 -17.86
CA SER A 213 -6.24 -11.53 -17.55
C SER A 213 -5.91 -12.81 -18.27
N GLN A 214 -6.88 -13.75 -18.42
CA GLN A 214 -6.71 -14.98 -19.18
C GLN A 214 -6.37 -14.68 -20.65
N VAL A 215 -7.09 -13.76 -21.28
CA VAL A 215 -6.83 -13.36 -22.68
C VAL A 215 -5.40 -12.82 -22.84
N ILE A 216 -4.95 -11.97 -21.89
CA ILE A 216 -3.59 -11.42 -21.92
C ILE A 216 -2.56 -12.52 -21.69
N ALA A 217 -2.80 -13.43 -20.77
CA ALA A 217 -1.92 -14.57 -20.50
C ALA A 217 -1.80 -15.50 -21.71
N ASP A 218 -2.90 -15.82 -22.36
CA ASP A 218 -2.91 -16.66 -23.58
C ASP A 218 -2.12 -16.02 -24.74
N MET A 219 -2.20 -14.68 -24.87
CA MET A 219 -1.39 -13.95 -25.86
C MET A 219 0.11 -13.95 -25.54
N LEU A 220 0.47 -14.00 -24.26
CA LEU A 220 1.86 -13.89 -23.80
C LEU A 220 2.56 -15.25 -23.70
N PHE A 221 1.88 -16.27 -23.19
CA PHE A 221 2.42 -17.59 -22.89
C PHE A 221 1.92 -18.69 -23.82
N GLY A 222 0.95 -18.39 -24.70
CA GLY A 222 0.20 -19.37 -25.47
C GLY A 222 -1.00 -19.94 -24.69
N PRO A 223 -2.00 -20.49 -25.40
CA PRO A 223 -3.18 -21.07 -24.77
C PRO A 223 -2.85 -22.37 -24.02
N GLY A 224 -3.65 -22.68 -23.00
CA GLY A 224 -3.58 -23.97 -22.28
C GLY A 224 -3.46 -23.84 -20.76
N ASP A 225 -3.10 -22.68 -20.23
CA ASP A 225 -3.13 -22.41 -18.79
C ASP A 225 -4.50 -21.89 -18.38
N ASN A 226 -5.05 -22.41 -17.30
CA ASN A 226 -6.24 -21.84 -16.66
C ASN A 226 -5.79 -21.02 -15.45
N LEU A 227 -5.92 -19.69 -15.52
CA LEU A 227 -5.49 -18.78 -14.44
C LEU A 227 -6.20 -19.04 -13.11
N GLU A 228 -7.47 -19.45 -13.15
CA GLU A 228 -8.23 -19.79 -11.94
C GLU A 228 -7.60 -20.99 -11.20
N LEU A 229 -7.12 -22.00 -11.96
CA LEU A 229 -6.41 -23.15 -11.39
C LEU A 229 -4.99 -22.78 -10.97
N LEU A 230 -4.28 -21.98 -11.76
CA LEU A 230 -2.94 -21.52 -11.39
C LEU A 230 -2.94 -20.66 -10.13
N ALA A 231 -3.96 -19.85 -9.92
CA ALA A 231 -4.11 -19.03 -8.72
C ALA A 231 -4.27 -19.87 -7.44
N GLN A 232 -4.71 -21.11 -7.54
CA GLN A 232 -4.77 -22.04 -6.41
C GLN A 232 -3.41 -22.67 -6.05
N ASN A 233 -2.37 -22.41 -6.84
CA ASN A 233 -1.03 -22.98 -6.66
C ASN A 233 -0.01 -21.98 -6.09
N TYR A 234 -0.45 -20.89 -5.48
CA TYR A 234 0.47 -20.05 -4.70
C TYR A 234 1.12 -20.87 -3.58
N SER A 235 2.45 -20.89 -3.56
CA SER A 235 3.19 -21.52 -2.46
C SER A 235 3.09 -20.71 -1.17
N LEU A 236 3.00 -19.38 -1.29
CA LEU A 236 2.92 -18.45 -0.18
C LEU A 236 2.36 -17.11 -0.68
N ILE A 237 1.57 -16.43 0.16
CA ILE A 237 1.21 -15.03 -0.03
C ILE A 237 1.67 -14.24 1.20
N LEU A 238 2.45 -13.18 0.96
CA LEU A 238 2.89 -12.22 1.96
C LEU A 238 1.96 -11.00 1.91
N ALA A 239 1.10 -10.83 2.91
CA ALA A 239 0.12 -9.76 2.97
C ALA A 239 0.56 -8.64 3.90
N ASN A 240 0.41 -7.39 3.46
CA ASN A 240 0.69 -6.21 4.27
C ASN A 240 -0.45 -5.97 5.27
N SER A 241 -0.63 -6.91 6.17
CA SER A 241 -1.61 -6.82 7.26
C SER A 241 -0.98 -7.26 8.57
N HIS A 242 -1.65 -6.91 9.66
CA HIS A 242 -1.33 -7.39 11.00
C HIS A 242 -2.59 -7.33 11.85
N PHE A 243 -2.85 -8.35 12.66
CA PHE A 243 -4.07 -8.46 13.46
C PHE A 243 -4.30 -7.26 14.41
N SER A 244 -3.24 -6.58 14.86
CA SER A 244 -3.36 -5.38 15.71
C SER A 244 -3.96 -4.17 15.01
N ILE A 245 -3.87 -4.11 13.67
CA ILE A 245 -4.37 -3.01 12.84
C ILE A 245 -5.58 -3.46 12.02
N ASN A 246 -5.43 -4.59 11.32
CA ASN A 246 -6.37 -5.06 10.30
C ASN A 246 -7.35 -6.12 10.78
N GLU A 247 -7.49 -6.25 12.11
CA GLU A 247 -8.44 -7.12 12.77
C GLU A 247 -8.09 -8.63 12.74
N VAL A 248 -8.51 -9.33 13.79
CA VAL A 248 -8.24 -10.76 13.93
C VAL A 248 -9.08 -11.56 12.94
N ARG A 249 -8.42 -12.44 12.20
CA ARG A 249 -9.06 -13.35 11.23
C ARG A 249 -8.34 -14.69 11.19
N PRO A 250 -9.02 -15.78 10.82
CA PRO A 250 -8.34 -17.05 10.58
C PRO A 250 -7.42 -16.93 9.36
N LEU A 251 -6.25 -17.53 9.45
CA LEU A 251 -5.26 -17.56 8.39
C LEU A 251 -4.79 -19.00 8.14
N VAL A 252 -4.66 -19.39 6.87
CA VAL A 252 -3.99 -20.64 6.50
C VAL A 252 -2.47 -20.45 6.52
N PRO A 253 -1.66 -21.53 6.67
CA PRO A 253 -0.20 -21.40 6.68
C PRO A 253 0.42 -20.76 5.43
N ALA A 254 -0.26 -20.85 4.29
CA ALA A 254 0.18 -20.23 3.04
C ALA A 254 -0.04 -18.70 2.99
N LEU A 255 -0.72 -18.12 3.98
CA LEU A 255 -0.96 -16.67 4.08
C LEU A 255 -0.23 -16.13 5.30
N VAL A 256 0.81 -15.32 5.08
CA VAL A 256 1.64 -14.75 6.14
C VAL A 256 1.47 -13.23 6.20
N GLU A 257 1.09 -12.73 7.36
CA GLU A 257 1.04 -11.29 7.63
C GLU A 257 2.44 -10.73 7.83
N VAL A 258 2.78 -9.71 7.06
CA VAL A 258 4.09 -9.02 7.07
C VAL A 258 3.92 -7.50 7.18
N GLY A 259 2.87 -7.05 7.82
CA GLY A 259 2.58 -5.63 8.01
C GLY A 259 3.74 -4.88 8.67
N GLY A 260 4.04 -3.68 8.16
CA GLY A 260 5.12 -2.85 8.67
C GLY A 260 6.50 -3.07 8.02
N LEU A 261 6.64 -3.92 7.01
CA LEU A 261 7.92 -4.14 6.32
C LEU A 261 8.53 -2.86 5.73
N HIS A 262 7.70 -1.88 5.37
CA HIS A 262 8.15 -0.60 4.82
C HIS A 262 8.75 0.33 5.88
N LEU A 263 8.54 0.08 7.16
CA LEU A 263 9.10 0.88 8.25
C LEU A 263 10.63 0.81 8.19
N ASN A 264 11.28 1.95 8.01
CA ASN A 264 12.71 2.02 7.76
C ASN A 264 13.41 3.05 8.63
N ASP A 265 14.14 2.57 9.61
CA ASP A 265 14.93 3.39 10.52
C ASP A 265 16.19 4.01 9.90
N ALA A 266 16.66 3.49 8.76
CA ALA A 266 17.83 4.00 8.08
C ALA A 266 17.59 5.33 7.32
N ILE A 267 16.32 5.69 7.06
CA ILE A 267 15.99 6.97 6.42
C ILE A 267 16.38 8.11 7.36
N LYS A 268 17.23 9.01 6.88
CA LYS A 268 17.69 10.17 7.68
C LYS A 268 16.71 11.34 7.49
N MET A 269 16.41 12.00 8.60
CA MET A 269 15.67 13.26 8.55
C MET A 269 16.60 14.40 8.11
N PRO A 270 16.20 15.24 7.12
CA PRO A 270 16.95 16.44 6.76
C PRO A 270 17.18 17.36 7.97
N LYS A 271 18.38 17.96 8.08
CA LYS A 271 18.74 18.79 9.22
C LYS A 271 17.82 19.98 9.42
N ASP A 272 17.40 20.63 8.33
CA ASP A 272 16.49 21.75 8.40
C ASP A 272 15.10 21.35 8.89
N LEU A 273 14.57 20.22 8.43
CA LEU A 273 13.31 19.70 8.93
C LEU A 273 13.40 19.34 10.41
N ARG A 274 14.49 18.71 10.83
CA ARG A 274 14.71 18.41 12.26
C ARG A 274 14.68 19.67 13.09
N ARG A 275 15.41 20.72 12.68
CA ARG A 275 15.45 22.01 13.39
C ARG A 275 14.05 22.64 13.51
N ILE A 276 13.22 22.55 12.47
CA ILE A 276 11.84 23.04 12.48
C ILE A 276 11.01 22.27 13.52
N LEU A 277 11.13 20.95 13.52
CA LEU A 277 10.38 20.10 14.45
C LEU A 277 10.85 20.30 15.91
N ASP A 278 12.17 20.39 16.14
CA ASP A 278 12.76 20.60 17.48
C ASP A 278 12.29 21.93 18.10
N ASN A 279 12.11 22.99 17.29
CA ASN A 279 11.69 24.31 17.74
C ASN A 279 10.16 24.49 17.88
N ALA A 280 9.36 23.51 17.53
CA ALA A 280 7.91 23.56 17.61
C ALA A 280 7.42 23.26 19.05
N ASN A 281 7.52 24.23 19.96
CA ASN A 281 7.21 24.06 21.37
C ASN A 281 5.75 23.69 21.66
N GLU A 282 4.81 24.21 20.86
CA GLU A 282 3.37 23.88 20.96
C GLU A 282 2.99 22.56 20.30
N GLY A 283 4.00 21.85 19.74
CA GLY A 283 3.81 20.61 19.01
C GLY A 283 3.53 20.81 17.53
N VAL A 284 3.55 19.70 16.82
CA VAL A 284 3.38 19.65 15.37
C VAL A 284 2.16 18.79 15.01
N VAL A 285 1.33 19.32 14.13
CA VAL A 285 0.31 18.55 13.40
C VAL A 285 0.86 18.27 11.99
N TYR A 286 1.13 17.01 11.70
CA TYR A 286 1.60 16.60 10.38
C TYR A 286 0.41 16.28 9.49
N TRP A 287 0.38 16.81 8.26
CA TRP A 287 -0.69 16.56 7.28
C TRP A 287 -0.14 16.03 5.98
N SER A 288 -0.56 14.81 5.60
CA SER A 288 -0.21 14.19 4.33
C SER A 288 -1.30 13.20 3.87
N PHE A 289 -1.68 13.29 2.61
CA PHE A 289 -2.57 12.33 1.96
C PHE A 289 -1.82 11.31 1.11
N GLY A 290 -0.61 10.94 1.56
CA GLY A 290 0.22 9.90 0.94
C GLY A 290 0.89 10.33 -0.36
N SER A 291 1.19 9.37 -1.23
CA SER A 291 1.89 9.62 -2.50
C SER A 291 0.94 9.86 -3.67
N MET A 292 -0.31 9.40 -3.58
CA MET A 292 -1.25 9.40 -4.70
C MET A 292 -2.27 10.53 -4.67
N SER A 293 -2.49 11.20 -3.52
CA SER A 293 -3.47 12.27 -3.40
C SER A 293 -2.79 13.61 -3.17
N ARG A 294 -3.20 14.60 -3.94
CA ARG A 294 -2.65 15.95 -3.87
C ARG A 294 -3.56 16.87 -3.07
N ILE A 295 -3.08 17.36 -1.94
CA ILE A 295 -3.82 18.30 -1.06
C ILE A 295 -4.24 19.56 -1.84
N GLU A 296 -3.41 20.01 -2.77
CA GLU A 296 -3.65 21.19 -3.62
C GLU A 296 -4.89 21.04 -4.51
N THR A 297 -5.37 19.83 -4.70
CA THR A 297 -6.58 19.54 -5.49
C THR A 297 -7.85 19.42 -4.64
N ILE A 298 -7.76 19.64 -3.33
CA ILE A 298 -8.94 19.78 -2.47
C ILE A 298 -9.75 21.02 -2.95
N PRO A 299 -11.09 20.95 -2.96
CA PRO A 299 -11.91 22.10 -3.33
C PRO A 299 -11.51 23.36 -2.57
N HIS A 300 -11.43 24.48 -3.28
CA HIS A 300 -10.97 25.74 -2.74
C HIS A 300 -11.70 26.13 -1.43
N GLU A 301 -13.03 26.03 -1.43
CA GLU A 301 -13.85 26.29 -0.26
C GLU A 301 -13.48 25.45 0.96
N LYS A 302 -13.09 24.20 0.76
CA LYS A 302 -12.64 23.30 1.84
C LYS A 302 -11.25 23.65 2.34
N LEU A 303 -10.32 24.00 1.42
CA LEU A 303 -8.98 24.49 1.81
C LEU A 303 -9.07 25.78 2.62
N VAL A 304 -9.95 26.71 2.26
CA VAL A 304 -10.20 27.93 3.03
C VAL A 304 -10.64 27.58 4.46
N GLN A 305 -11.58 26.66 4.62
CA GLN A 305 -12.05 26.22 5.94
C GLN A 305 -10.94 25.54 6.77
N ILE A 306 -10.14 24.69 6.13
CA ILE A 306 -9.03 23.97 6.77
C ILE A 306 -7.98 24.99 7.25
N PHE A 307 -7.53 25.89 6.38
CA PHE A 307 -6.53 26.89 6.74
C PHE A 307 -7.03 27.90 7.78
N ALA A 308 -8.31 28.26 7.73
CA ALA A 308 -8.92 29.07 8.76
C ALA A 308 -8.96 28.38 10.14
N ALA A 309 -9.14 27.05 10.17
CA ALA A 309 -9.03 26.29 11.42
C ALA A 309 -7.58 26.24 11.92
N MET A 310 -6.61 26.02 11.02
CA MET A 310 -5.19 25.96 11.36
C MET A 310 -4.65 27.28 11.92
N SER A 311 -5.06 28.42 11.37
CA SER A 311 -4.61 29.74 11.82
C SER A 311 -5.03 30.10 13.26
N GLU A 312 -6.04 29.43 13.81
CA GLU A 312 -6.52 29.65 15.19
C GLU A 312 -5.88 28.72 16.22
N LEU A 313 -4.99 27.82 15.80
CA LEU A 313 -4.33 26.85 16.67
C LEU A 313 -2.84 27.19 16.81
N PRO A 314 -2.26 27.02 18.01
CA PRO A 314 -0.87 27.42 18.28
C PRO A 314 0.15 26.44 17.69
N GLN A 315 -0.27 25.22 17.26
CA GLN A 315 0.62 24.20 16.73
C GLN A 315 1.20 24.61 15.38
N LEU A 316 2.41 24.09 15.09
CA LEU A 316 2.98 24.11 13.75
C LEU A 316 2.27 23.04 12.90
N PHE A 317 1.79 23.43 11.72
CA PHE A 317 1.25 22.51 10.73
C PHE A 317 2.30 22.21 9.68
N LEU A 318 2.87 21.00 9.73
CA LEU A 318 3.77 20.51 8.68
C LEU A 318 2.96 19.82 7.60
N VAL A 319 2.91 20.38 6.41
CA VAL A 319 2.01 19.93 5.34
C VAL A 319 2.79 19.47 4.11
N LYS A 320 2.51 18.24 3.66
CA LYS A 320 3.05 17.72 2.40
C LYS A 320 2.26 18.27 1.23
N MET A 321 2.67 19.41 0.68
CA MET A 321 2.04 20.05 -0.48
C MET A 321 3.02 20.95 -1.23
N ASN A 322 2.74 21.17 -2.53
CA ASN A 322 3.45 22.16 -3.35
C ASN A 322 2.69 23.49 -3.34
N ARG A 323 3.23 24.48 -2.63
CA ARG A 323 2.60 25.82 -2.52
C ARG A 323 2.35 26.48 -3.87
N ALA A 324 3.22 26.26 -4.85
CA ALA A 324 3.09 26.87 -6.17
C ALA A 324 1.87 26.34 -6.98
N MET A 325 1.29 25.24 -6.56
CA MET A 325 0.09 24.65 -7.17
C MET A 325 -1.21 25.13 -6.52
N LEU A 326 -1.14 25.91 -5.44
CA LEU A 326 -2.32 26.49 -4.80
C LEU A 326 -2.84 27.68 -5.61
N SER A 327 -4.15 27.93 -5.54
CA SER A 327 -4.75 29.13 -6.11
C SER A 327 -4.16 30.40 -5.48
N ASN A 328 -3.88 31.43 -6.27
CA ASN A 328 -3.35 32.72 -5.83
C ASN A 328 -4.26 33.43 -4.80
N ASN A 329 -5.53 33.04 -4.74
CA ASN A 329 -6.51 33.64 -3.81
C ASN A 329 -6.59 32.89 -2.46
N LEU A 330 -5.72 31.89 -2.24
CA LEU A 330 -5.72 31.13 -1.00
C LEU A 330 -4.57 31.59 -0.08
N THR A 331 -4.94 32.16 1.04
CA THR A 331 -3.96 32.57 2.05
C THR A 331 -3.55 31.37 2.91
N VAL A 332 -2.26 31.03 2.88
CA VAL A 332 -1.67 29.98 3.71
C VAL A 332 -1.25 30.63 5.05
N PRO A 333 -1.71 30.12 6.21
CA PRO A 333 -1.36 30.66 7.52
C PRO A 333 0.15 30.63 7.80
N GLU A 334 0.64 31.52 8.68
CA GLU A 334 2.07 31.60 9.05
C GLU A 334 2.57 30.36 9.80
N ASN A 335 1.69 29.70 10.56
CA ASN A 335 2.00 28.45 11.26
C ASN A 335 1.92 27.21 10.37
N VAL A 336 1.78 27.36 9.02
CA VAL A 336 1.79 26.26 8.04
C VAL A 336 3.13 26.22 7.31
N TYR A 337 3.89 25.15 7.53
CA TYR A 337 5.12 24.87 6.83
C TYR A 337 4.89 23.77 5.76
N ALA A 338 5.05 24.13 4.49
CA ALA A 338 4.79 23.25 3.36
C ALA A 338 6.08 22.70 2.74
N MET A 339 6.07 21.42 2.42
CA MET A 339 7.15 20.75 1.69
C MET A 339 6.57 19.76 0.68
N ASP A 340 7.20 19.64 -0.49
CA ASP A 340 6.79 18.70 -1.55
C ASP A 340 6.97 17.23 -1.14
N TRP A 341 8.04 16.96 -0.36
CA TRP A 341 8.37 15.64 0.13
C TRP A 341 8.86 15.68 1.58
N ILE A 342 8.31 14.77 2.39
CA ILE A 342 8.61 14.67 3.82
C ILE A 342 8.93 13.20 4.12
N PRO A 343 10.03 12.87 4.82
CA PRO A 343 10.32 11.50 5.28
C PRO A 343 9.33 11.12 6.39
N GLN A 344 8.13 10.66 6.00
CA GLN A 344 6.93 10.54 6.83
C GLN A 344 7.16 9.74 8.10
N TYR A 345 7.72 8.51 8.00
CA TYR A 345 7.96 7.67 9.18
C TYR A 345 8.85 8.36 10.21
N LYS A 346 9.97 8.95 9.79
CA LYS A 346 10.88 9.67 10.70
C LYS A 346 10.25 10.93 11.28
N THR A 347 9.39 11.58 10.51
CA THR A 347 8.63 12.75 10.97
C THR A 347 7.61 12.35 12.03
N LEU A 348 6.84 11.30 11.79
CA LEU A 348 5.85 10.80 12.75
C LEU A 348 6.50 10.36 14.07
N CYS A 349 7.66 9.72 14.02
CA CYS A 349 8.38 9.32 15.23
C CYS A 349 9.11 10.48 15.96
N HIS A 350 8.96 11.72 15.53
CA HIS A 350 9.51 12.86 16.23
C HIS A 350 8.65 13.22 17.46
N PRO A 351 9.24 13.44 18.67
CA PRO A 351 8.48 13.64 19.91
C PRO A 351 7.52 14.85 19.90
N ASN A 352 7.82 15.85 19.08
CA ASN A 352 6.94 17.02 18.94
C ASN A 352 5.79 16.82 17.95
N VAL A 353 5.74 15.72 17.17
CA VAL A 353 4.57 15.42 16.35
C VAL A 353 3.47 14.82 17.22
N LYS A 354 2.34 15.52 17.31
CA LYS A 354 1.23 15.18 18.20
C LYS A 354 0.04 14.57 17.49
N ILE A 355 -0.19 14.92 16.23
CA ILE A 355 -1.32 14.45 15.43
C ILE A 355 -0.85 14.24 14.00
N PHE A 356 -1.39 13.21 13.37
CA PHE A 356 -1.29 12.97 11.93
C PHE A 356 -2.64 13.15 11.24
N ILE A 357 -2.78 14.18 10.40
CA ILE A 357 -3.93 14.31 9.48
C ILE A 357 -3.62 13.45 8.27
N SER A 358 -4.35 12.35 8.13
CA SER A 358 -4.11 11.29 7.15
C SER A 358 -5.33 11.04 6.28
N HIS A 359 -5.12 10.45 5.11
CA HIS A 359 -6.20 9.89 4.30
C HIS A 359 -6.59 8.45 4.72
N GLY A 360 -5.88 7.83 5.67
CA GLY A 360 -6.15 6.46 6.13
C GLY A 360 -5.53 5.36 5.26
N GLY A 361 -4.58 5.69 4.38
CA GLY A 361 -3.83 4.65 3.64
C GLY A 361 -3.06 3.74 4.60
N LEU A 362 -3.04 2.43 4.29
CA LEU A 362 -2.54 1.41 5.23
C LEU A 362 -1.10 1.65 5.70
N LEU A 363 -0.18 1.99 4.79
CA LEU A 363 1.22 2.23 5.15
C LEU A 363 1.38 3.39 6.14
N GLY A 364 0.72 4.53 5.85
CA GLY A 364 0.74 5.68 6.77
C GLY A 364 0.08 5.39 8.11
N THR A 365 -0.96 4.56 8.12
CA THR A 365 -1.60 4.08 9.36
C THR A 365 -0.62 3.22 10.17
N GLN A 366 0.10 2.30 9.54
CA GLN A 366 1.12 1.48 10.19
C GLN A 366 2.27 2.34 10.75
N GLU A 367 2.70 3.37 10.02
CA GLU A 367 3.71 4.33 10.48
C GLU A 367 3.25 5.12 11.70
N ALA A 368 2.01 5.64 11.68
CA ALA A 368 1.43 6.37 12.80
C ALA A 368 1.31 5.50 14.06
N VAL A 369 0.83 4.26 13.91
CA VAL A 369 0.72 3.30 15.01
C VAL A 369 2.10 2.95 15.57
N ALA A 370 3.10 2.69 14.71
CA ALA A 370 4.46 2.39 15.14
C ALA A 370 5.12 3.53 15.92
N CYS A 371 4.76 4.78 15.60
CA CYS A 371 5.28 5.97 16.28
C CYS A 371 4.37 6.46 17.43
N GLY A 372 3.23 5.82 17.70
CA GLY A 372 2.31 6.20 18.77
C GLY A 372 1.59 7.55 18.51
N VAL A 373 1.36 7.92 17.25
CA VAL A 373 0.76 9.21 16.86
C VAL A 373 -0.73 9.01 16.54
N PRO A 374 -1.65 9.66 17.28
CA PRO A 374 -3.08 9.63 16.98
C PRO A 374 -3.40 10.32 15.65
N MET A 375 -4.49 9.89 15.00
CA MET A 375 -4.80 10.33 13.65
C MET A 375 -6.15 11.06 13.55
N LEU A 376 -6.17 12.11 12.74
CA LEU A 376 -7.40 12.62 12.14
C LEU A 376 -7.47 12.10 10.71
N VAL A 377 -8.41 11.18 10.44
CA VAL A 377 -8.48 10.49 9.15
C VAL A 377 -9.57 11.09 8.27
N VAL A 378 -9.20 11.42 7.03
CA VAL A 378 -10.12 11.87 5.97
C VAL A 378 -10.05 10.86 4.83
N PRO A 379 -10.85 9.77 4.87
CA PRO A 379 -10.77 8.71 3.86
C PRO A 379 -11.28 9.20 2.51
N LEU A 380 -10.58 8.83 1.43
CA LEU A 380 -10.83 9.30 0.07
C LEU A 380 -11.24 8.18 -0.88
N TYR A 381 -10.57 6.99 -0.83
CA TYR A 381 -10.82 5.85 -1.72
C TYR A 381 -10.18 4.56 -1.18
N ALA A 382 -10.33 3.44 -1.90
CA ALA A 382 -9.78 2.11 -1.62
C ALA A 382 -10.07 1.62 -0.19
N ASP A 383 -9.06 1.09 0.50
CA ASP A 383 -9.13 0.55 1.86
C ASP A 383 -9.19 1.62 2.97
N GLN A 384 -9.13 2.90 2.60
CA GLN A 384 -8.95 3.98 3.57
C GLN A 384 -10.10 4.09 4.58
N ALA A 385 -11.34 3.86 4.15
CA ALA A 385 -12.49 3.89 5.05
C ALA A 385 -12.48 2.69 6.02
N LEU A 386 -12.04 1.52 5.58
CA LEU A 386 -11.85 0.34 6.42
C LEU A 386 -10.77 0.60 7.48
N ASN A 387 -9.62 1.12 7.06
CA ASN A 387 -8.51 1.45 7.96
C ASN A 387 -8.92 2.54 8.98
N ALA A 388 -9.61 3.60 8.52
CA ALA A 388 -10.14 4.64 9.39
C ALA A 388 -11.06 4.07 10.47
N ARG A 389 -11.98 3.19 10.07
CA ARG A 389 -12.91 2.53 10.99
C ARG A 389 -12.18 1.65 12.01
N ALA A 390 -11.22 0.86 11.54
CA ALA A 390 -10.42 0.00 12.41
C ALA A 390 -9.63 0.80 13.47
N MET A 391 -9.09 1.95 13.10
CA MET A 391 -8.38 2.84 14.04
C MET A 391 -9.34 3.59 14.97
N TYR A 392 -10.50 4.01 14.48
CA TYR A 392 -11.55 4.62 15.30
C TYR A 392 -12.05 3.66 16.39
N ASP A 393 -12.36 2.41 16.03
CA ASP A 393 -12.85 1.39 16.97
C ASP A 393 -11.83 1.05 18.07
N ARG A 394 -10.53 1.32 17.81
CA ARG A 394 -9.42 1.17 18.80
C ARG A 394 -9.15 2.45 19.60
N GLY A 395 -9.87 3.53 19.33
CA GLY A 395 -9.64 4.82 19.96
C GLY A 395 -8.34 5.50 19.53
N LEU A 396 -7.79 5.17 18.35
CA LEU A 396 -6.53 5.72 17.82
C LEU A 396 -6.74 6.82 16.78
N SER A 397 -7.98 7.04 16.37
CA SER A 397 -8.30 8.09 15.39
C SER A 397 -9.68 8.70 15.60
N LEU A 398 -9.85 9.90 15.03
CA LEU A 398 -11.15 10.48 14.66
C LEU A 398 -11.25 10.48 13.13
N THR A 399 -12.48 10.46 12.61
CA THR A 399 -12.73 10.45 11.16
C THR A 399 -13.62 11.61 10.77
N LEU A 400 -13.25 12.34 9.72
CA LEU A 400 -14.09 13.32 9.03
C LEU A 400 -14.21 12.91 7.56
N THR A 401 -15.37 13.18 6.95
CA THR A 401 -15.50 13.06 5.50
C THR A 401 -15.19 14.39 4.84
N LEU A 402 -14.65 14.39 3.62
CA LEU A 402 -14.26 15.63 2.96
C LEU A 402 -15.45 16.61 2.76
N PRO A 403 -16.69 16.15 2.45
CA PRO A 403 -17.88 17.01 2.41
C PRO A 403 -18.19 17.68 3.76
N ASP A 404 -17.98 16.99 4.87
CA ASP A 404 -18.33 17.46 6.21
C ASP A 404 -17.25 18.37 6.84
N ILE A 405 -16.15 18.60 6.12
CA ILE A 405 -15.10 19.50 6.58
C ILE A 405 -15.62 20.94 6.63
N THR A 406 -15.59 21.49 7.83
CA THR A 406 -15.78 22.90 8.14
C THR A 406 -14.64 23.35 9.07
N LYS A 407 -14.46 24.67 9.24
CA LYS A 407 -13.50 25.21 10.21
C LYS A 407 -13.71 24.61 11.60
N ASP A 408 -14.96 24.57 12.07
CA ASP A 408 -15.28 24.09 13.42
C ASP A 408 -15.10 22.58 13.54
N SER A 409 -15.45 21.79 12.51
CA SER A 409 -15.26 20.33 12.56
C SER A 409 -13.78 19.93 12.67
N ILE A 410 -12.90 20.59 11.92
CA ILE A 410 -11.44 20.39 12.01
C ILE A 410 -10.92 20.83 13.38
N LYS A 411 -11.27 22.03 13.82
CA LYS A 411 -10.80 22.58 15.09
C LYS A 411 -11.22 21.71 16.28
N ASN A 412 -12.47 21.28 16.31
CA ASN A 412 -12.99 20.43 17.38
C ASN A 412 -12.32 19.05 17.36
N ALA A 413 -12.11 18.46 16.19
CA ALA A 413 -11.43 17.17 16.05
C ALA A 413 -9.97 17.26 16.54
N LEU A 414 -9.22 18.29 16.12
CA LEU A 414 -7.83 18.51 16.56
C LEU A 414 -7.75 18.79 18.06
N HIS A 415 -8.63 19.62 18.60
CA HIS A 415 -8.68 19.90 20.03
C HIS A 415 -8.97 18.62 20.85
N ASN A 416 -9.90 17.80 20.40
CA ASN A 416 -10.23 16.52 21.04
C ASN A 416 -9.03 15.58 21.04
N LEU A 417 -8.33 15.44 19.91
CA LEU A 417 -7.12 14.60 19.82
C LEU A 417 -6.00 15.13 20.72
N LEU A 418 -5.75 16.45 20.76
CA LEU A 418 -4.71 17.05 21.61
C LEU A 418 -4.99 16.92 23.12
N SER A 419 -6.27 16.89 23.50
CA SER A 419 -6.69 16.85 24.91
C SER A 419 -6.76 15.43 25.48
N ASN A 420 -7.18 14.45 24.66
CA ASN A 420 -7.50 13.10 25.12
C ASN A 420 -6.39 12.07 24.89
N TYR A 421 -5.42 12.38 24.03
CA TYR A 421 -4.29 11.49 23.71
C TYR A 421 -2.99 12.06 24.28
N ARG A 422 -2.82 11.95 25.59
CA ARG A 422 -1.57 12.28 26.32
C ARG A 422 -0.84 11.02 26.75
#